data_d1b6aab3f2a492e5034218a659c58b78
#
_entry.id   d1b6aab3f2a492e5034218a659c58b78
#
_cell.length_a   1.000
_cell.length_b   1.000
_cell.length_c   1.000
_cell.angle_alpha   90.00
_cell.angle_beta   90.00
_cell.angle_gamma   90.00
#
_symmetry.space_group_name_H-M   'P 1'
#
loop_
_entity.id
_entity.type
_entity.pdbx_description
1 polymer ?
#
loop_
_entity_poly.entity_id
_entity_poly.type
_entity_poly.pdbx_seq_one_letter_code
_entity_poly.pdbx_strand_id
1 'polypeptide(L)'
;MRWKLVTACIAALVLIVAAACSSDGDSRRSSPATTTSKGAADSGQVTDLKLDPGHDYGNKYANGILPVGDSKFVTDAAKKGSVYLCRAPQDQAGGAGSRGPWFTDNNAEYDINKKIAVEGNVSWDSSYSETMSGGSRVITTNDLPRDHTTGVFPVQPSDPAYQYDRNPNQIAAQSLTYTLSAEPKLESQPACLGGEVGVMLTGVALFDAFDAGGRDAGAWEVQDGCNGHPQVSSEYHYHTLSSCIQDTNVDTVIGFALDGFPITGPKVGDNNILTTSDLDECHGITSTITLDGRQVETYHYVMTQDFPYSASCFRATAMQPPGQAAGPPSQPSGPPAGPPG
;
A
#
# COMPACT_ATOMS: atom_id res chain seq x y z
N MET A 1 27.69 51.62 -27.35
CA MET A 1 26.89 52.71 -26.78
C MET A 1 26.38 52.19 -25.45
N ARG A 2 27.02 52.46 -24.31
CA ARG A 2 26.92 53.66 -23.42
C ARG A 2 25.45 53.91 -23.08
N TRP A 3 24.94 53.85 -21.84
CA TRP A 3 25.33 54.48 -20.57
C TRP A 3 24.60 53.75 -19.41
N LYS A 4 25.23 53.39 -18.28
CA LYS A 4 25.61 54.16 -17.07
C LYS A 4 24.38 54.51 -16.19
N LEU A 5 24.40 53.88 -14.98
CA LEU A 5 24.53 54.46 -13.64
C LEU A 5 23.31 55.31 -13.16
N VAL A 6 22.84 55.08 -11.93
CA VAL A 6 23.25 55.72 -10.68
C VAL A 6 22.40 55.19 -9.49
N THR A 7 23.04 54.70 -8.50
CA THR A 7 23.08 54.77 -7.06
C THR A 7 22.05 55.69 -6.36
N ALA A 8 21.50 55.30 -5.22
CA ALA A 8 21.59 55.99 -3.95
C ALA A 8 20.95 55.22 -2.77
N CYS A 9 21.73 55.09 -1.74
CA CYS A 9 21.40 54.72 -0.35
C CYS A 9 20.56 55.78 0.34
N ILE A 10 19.74 55.41 1.33
CA ILE A 10 19.59 56.13 2.60
C ILE A 10 19.24 55.15 3.70
N ALA A 11 20.07 55.11 4.74
CA ALA A 11 19.88 54.52 6.04
C ALA A 11 19.26 55.53 6.96
N ALA A 12 18.39 55.11 7.86
CA ALA A 12 18.05 55.88 9.04
C ALA A 12 17.80 54.92 10.24
N LEU A 13 18.69 55.09 11.16
CA LEU A 13 18.75 54.50 12.51
C LEU A 13 18.00 55.43 13.45
N VAL A 14 17.15 54.92 14.35
CA VAL A 14 16.87 55.64 15.64
C VAL A 14 16.68 54.59 16.76
N LEU A 15 17.35 54.92 17.83
CA LEU A 15 17.59 54.21 19.08
C LEU A 15 16.51 54.48 20.17
N ILE A 16 16.35 53.48 21.06
CA ILE A 16 16.25 53.50 22.54
C ILE A 16 15.01 54.14 23.16
N VAL A 17 14.36 53.41 24.11
CA VAL A 17 14.47 53.66 25.57
C VAL A 17 13.89 52.45 26.35
N ALA A 18 14.64 51.97 27.30
CA ALA A 18 14.25 51.06 28.37
C ALA A 18 13.61 51.81 29.54
N ALA A 19 12.67 51.19 30.20
CA ALA A 19 12.32 51.53 31.60
C ALA A 19 11.92 50.25 32.35
N ALA A 20 12.69 49.95 33.36
CA ALA A 20 12.41 48.97 34.40
C ALA A 20 11.63 49.61 35.53
N CYS A 21 10.70 48.88 36.16
CA CYS A 21 10.33 49.06 37.56
C CYS A 21 9.87 47.72 38.14
N SER A 22 10.55 47.35 39.20
CA SER A 22 10.31 46.25 40.12
C SER A 22 9.14 46.57 41.06
N SER A 23 8.42 45.54 41.53
CA SER A 23 8.03 45.44 42.95
C SER A 23 7.59 44.01 43.28
N ASP A 24 8.06 43.58 44.42
CA ASP A 24 7.93 42.31 45.15
C ASP A 24 6.51 41.90 45.48
N GLY A 25 6.34 40.59 45.70
CA GLY A 25 5.21 40.10 46.51
C GLY A 25 4.84 38.64 46.34
N ASP A 26 5.53 37.84 47.10
CA ASP A 26 5.03 36.72 47.90
C ASP A 26 4.72 35.34 47.30
N SER A 27 5.35 34.43 47.93
CA SER A 27 5.40 32.95 47.78
C SER A 27 4.07 32.28 48.01
N ARG A 28 3.63 31.41 47.11
CA ARG A 28 3.01 30.11 47.47
C ARG A 28 3.42 29.02 46.51
N ARG A 29 4.18 28.12 47.04
CA ARG A 29 4.64 26.85 46.46
C ARG A 29 3.44 25.94 46.32
N SER A 30 3.03 25.64 45.12
CA SER A 30 2.18 24.47 44.78
C SER A 30 2.94 23.59 43.78
N SER A 31 3.30 22.40 44.24
CA SER A 31 3.89 21.35 43.46
C SER A 31 2.95 20.96 42.31
N PRO A 32 3.45 20.71 41.09
CA PRO A 32 2.65 20.10 40.05
C PRO A 32 2.43 18.63 40.38
N ALA A 33 1.19 18.21 40.46
CA ALA A 33 0.79 16.81 40.48
C ALA A 33 1.22 16.20 39.17
N THR A 34 2.08 15.21 39.27
CA THR A 34 2.41 14.30 38.15
C THR A 34 1.18 13.47 37.83
N THR A 35 0.40 13.91 36.86
CA THR A 35 -0.59 13.05 36.22
C THR A 35 0.15 12.06 35.33
N THR A 36 0.38 10.87 35.84
CA THR A 36 0.64 9.70 35.06
C THR A 36 -0.57 9.45 34.19
N SER A 37 -0.52 9.88 32.93
CA SER A 37 -1.45 9.39 31.91
C SER A 37 -1.21 7.89 31.77
N LYS A 38 -2.11 7.08 32.33
CA LYS A 38 -2.27 5.69 31.90
C LYS A 38 -2.47 5.73 30.40
N GLY A 39 -1.57 5.09 29.67
CA GLY A 39 -1.72 4.89 28.25
C GLY A 39 -3.11 4.28 28.01
N ALA A 40 -3.92 5.00 27.25
CA ALA A 40 -5.12 4.42 26.68
C ALA A 40 -4.66 3.24 25.82
N ALA A 41 -5.23 2.06 26.05
CA ALA A 41 -5.10 0.96 25.14
C ALA A 41 -5.53 1.48 23.76
N ASP A 42 -4.66 1.28 22.77
CA ASP A 42 -4.95 1.58 21.37
C ASP A 42 -6.25 0.84 21.01
N SER A 43 -7.30 1.62 20.70
CA SER A 43 -8.67 1.09 20.57
C SER A 43 -8.88 0.34 19.23
N GLY A 44 -7.84 0.16 18.43
CA GLY A 44 -7.94 -0.44 17.09
C GLY A 44 -8.81 0.37 16.11
N GLN A 45 -9.15 1.60 16.48
CA GLN A 45 -9.95 2.49 15.65
C GLN A 45 -9.04 3.22 14.65
N VAL A 46 -9.35 3.05 13.37
CA VAL A 46 -8.56 3.62 12.28
C VAL A 46 -8.82 5.13 12.15
N THR A 47 -7.76 5.85 11.83
CA THR A 47 -7.81 7.31 11.62
C THR A 47 -8.42 7.64 10.25
N ASP A 48 -9.36 8.58 10.17
CA ASP A 48 -9.80 9.15 8.90
C ASP A 48 -8.79 10.24 8.47
N LEU A 49 -7.74 9.81 7.80
CA LEU A 49 -6.65 10.65 7.35
C LEU A 49 -6.98 11.30 6.01
N LYS A 50 -6.80 12.63 5.91
CA LYS A 50 -7.01 13.38 4.67
C LYS A 50 -5.69 13.81 4.05
N LEU A 51 -5.64 13.75 2.72
CA LEU A 51 -4.50 14.28 1.95
C LEU A 51 -4.45 15.80 2.12
N ASP A 52 -3.28 16.34 2.45
CA ASP A 52 -2.98 17.76 2.43
C ASP A 52 -2.21 18.11 1.15
N PRO A 53 -2.86 18.72 0.14
CA PRO A 53 -2.19 19.06 -1.12
C PRO A 53 -1.07 20.11 -0.96
N GLY A 54 -1.02 20.82 0.17
CA GLY A 54 0.00 21.82 0.48
C GLY A 54 1.22 21.27 1.21
N HIS A 55 1.16 20.01 1.65
CA HIS A 55 2.25 19.37 2.36
C HIS A 55 3.34 18.88 1.37
N ASP A 56 4.60 19.07 1.76
CA ASP A 56 5.74 18.50 1.03
C ASP A 56 6.02 17.08 1.56
N TYR A 57 5.50 16.09 0.84
CA TYR A 57 5.74 14.67 1.16
C TYR A 57 7.14 14.20 0.76
N GLY A 58 7.78 14.92 -0.18
CA GLY A 58 9.10 14.55 -0.72
C GLY A 58 9.07 13.24 -1.52
N ASN A 59 10.26 12.70 -1.75
CA ASN A 59 10.45 11.40 -2.39
C ASN A 59 11.49 10.60 -1.58
N LYS A 60 11.04 9.99 -0.50
CA LYS A 60 11.88 9.32 0.49
C LYS A 60 12.72 8.19 -0.11
N TYR A 61 12.16 7.47 -1.06
CA TYR A 61 12.80 6.29 -1.66
C TYR A 61 13.29 6.54 -3.10
N ALA A 62 13.63 7.79 -3.42
CA ALA A 62 14.16 8.17 -4.74
C ALA A 62 15.44 7.40 -5.16
N ASN A 63 16.19 6.89 -4.19
CA ASN A 63 17.37 6.06 -4.41
C ASN A 63 17.06 4.58 -4.70
N GLY A 64 15.80 4.16 -4.56
CA GLY A 64 15.35 2.78 -4.76
C GLY A 64 15.69 1.81 -3.63
N ILE A 65 16.17 2.29 -2.48
CA ILE A 65 16.43 1.45 -1.29
C ILE A 65 15.19 1.41 -0.42
N LEU A 66 14.59 0.24 -0.27
CA LEU A 66 13.34 0.03 0.44
C LEU A 66 13.54 -0.86 1.67
N PRO A 67 12.79 -0.60 2.76
CA PRO A 67 12.82 -1.48 3.93
C PRO A 67 12.09 -2.80 3.62
N VAL A 68 12.66 -3.93 4.05
CA VAL A 68 12.02 -5.24 3.95
C VAL A 68 10.89 -5.35 4.96
N GLY A 69 9.78 -5.96 4.53
CA GLY A 69 8.56 -6.13 5.30
C GLY A 69 8.38 -7.49 6.00
N ASP A 70 9.42 -8.32 6.05
CA ASP A 70 9.34 -9.66 6.66
C ASP A 70 8.72 -9.64 8.05
N SER A 71 7.72 -10.51 8.26
CA SER A 71 7.01 -10.65 9.55
C SER A 71 6.29 -9.39 10.04
N LYS A 72 6.10 -8.36 9.20
CA LYS A 72 5.33 -7.17 9.56
C LYS A 72 3.82 -7.40 9.37
N PHE A 73 3.28 -8.33 10.13
CA PHE A 73 1.83 -8.58 10.18
C PHE A 73 1.32 -8.52 11.62
N VAL A 74 0.02 -8.36 11.75
CA VAL A 74 -0.76 -8.45 12.99
C VAL A 74 -2.00 -9.30 12.73
N THR A 75 -2.59 -9.91 13.78
CA THR A 75 -3.80 -10.73 13.67
C THR A 75 -4.90 -10.31 14.64
N ASP A 76 -4.67 -9.25 15.39
CA ASP A 76 -5.56 -8.75 16.45
C ASP A 76 -6.18 -7.39 16.11
N ALA A 77 -5.42 -6.46 15.57
CA ALA A 77 -5.91 -5.15 15.18
C ALA A 77 -5.03 -4.52 14.09
N ALA A 78 -5.62 -3.70 13.22
CA ALA A 78 -4.89 -2.98 12.18
C ALA A 78 -3.80 -2.09 12.78
N LYS A 79 -2.66 -2.03 12.10
CA LYS A 79 -1.49 -1.26 12.54
C LYS A 79 -0.73 -0.72 11.32
N LYS A 80 -0.46 0.57 11.32
CA LYS A 80 0.30 1.24 10.26
C LYS A 80 1.63 0.52 10.00
N GLY A 81 1.92 0.24 8.74
CA GLY A 81 3.13 -0.45 8.28
C GLY A 81 3.15 -1.95 8.54
N SER A 82 2.00 -2.54 8.88
CA SER A 82 1.81 -3.99 9.03
C SER A 82 0.56 -4.41 8.28
N VAL A 83 0.54 -5.63 7.75
CA VAL A 83 -0.68 -6.22 7.18
C VAL A 83 -1.51 -6.84 8.29
N TYR A 84 -2.80 -6.52 8.35
CA TYR A 84 -3.74 -7.13 9.29
C TYR A 84 -4.30 -8.41 8.67
N LEU A 85 -3.64 -9.52 8.94
CA LEU A 85 -4.00 -10.83 8.41
C LEU A 85 -5.09 -11.51 9.25
N CYS A 86 -6.05 -12.16 8.58
CA CYS A 86 -7.05 -12.99 9.25
C CYS A 86 -6.45 -14.24 9.91
N ARG A 87 -5.29 -14.67 9.46
CA ARG A 87 -4.49 -15.78 10.02
C ARG A 87 -3.02 -15.49 9.86
N ALA A 88 -2.23 -15.85 10.84
CA ALA A 88 -0.78 -15.79 10.68
C ALA A 88 -0.33 -16.68 9.51
N PRO A 89 0.66 -16.27 8.72
CA PRO A 89 1.27 -17.10 7.69
C PRO A 89 1.78 -18.40 8.30
N GLN A 90 1.71 -19.48 7.53
CA GLN A 90 2.25 -20.76 7.98
C GLN A 90 3.73 -20.83 7.59
N ASP A 91 4.61 -20.99 8.57
CA ASP A 91 6.01 -21.28 8.31
C ASP A 91 6.11 -22.50 7.37
N GLN A 92 6.85 -22.38 6.28
CA GLN A 92 7.07 -23.43 5.27
C GLN A 92 5.93 -23.66 4.24
N ALA A 93 4.96 -22.76 4.10
CA ALA A 93 3.91 -22.89 3.10
C ALA A 93 4.40 -22.76 1.63
N GLY A 94 5.69 -22.76 1.39
CA GLY A 94 6.30 -22.40 0.12
C GLY A 94 6.70 -20.92 0.15
N GLY A 95 7.05 -20.42 -0.95
CA GLY A 95 7.54 -19.06 -1.08
C GLY A 95 8.77 -19.08 -1.95
N ALA A 96 9.04 -17.95 -2.49
CA ALA A 96 10.12 -17.79 -3.42
C ALA A 96 11.47 -18.09 -2.81
N GLY A 97 12.28 -18.30 -3.66
CA GLY A 97 13.61 -18.75 -3.58
C GLY A 97 14.60 -18.12 -2.64
N SER A 98 15.79 -17.96 -3.15
CA SER A 98 16.97 -17.62 -2.37
C SER A 98 17.17 -16.11 -2.32
N ARG A 99 17.88 -15.68 -1.28
CA ARG A 99 18.34 -14.29 -1.14
C ARG A 99 19.13 -13.87 -2.40
N GLY A 100 18.70 -12.80 -3.02
CA GLY A 100 19.38 -12.22 -4.18
C GLY A 100 20.37 -11.10 -3.82
N PRO A 101 21.17 -10.64 -4.78
CA PRO A 101 22.20 -9.61 -4.56
C PRO A 101 21.62 -8.20 -4.33
N TRP A 102 20.32 -8.02 -4.47
CA TRP A 102 19.62 -6.77 -4.17
C TRP A 102 19.37 -6.54 -2.69
N PHE A 103 19.47 -7.55 -1.83
CA PHE A 103 19.37 -7.35 -0.39
C PHE A 103 20.64 -6.72 0.17
N THR A 104 20.48 -5.84 1.17
CA THR A 104 21.58 -5.34 1.99
C THR A 104 22.14 -6.45 2.91
N ASP A 105 23.29 -6.23 3.53
CA ASP A 105 24.02 -7.26 4.27
C ASP A 105 23.20 -7.93 5.38
N ASN A 106 22.33 -7.19 6.06
CA ASN A 106 21.51 -7.67 7.16
C ASN A 106 20.05 -8.00 6.76
N ASN A 107 19.70 -7.98 5.47
CA ASN A 107 18.34 -8.14 4.94
C ASN A 107 17.29 -7.14 5.48
N ALA A 108 17.72 -6.02 6.05
CA ALA A 108 16.78 -5.01 6.54
C ALA A 108 16.20 -4.16 5.41
N GLU A 109 16.91 -4.10 4.27
CA GLU A 109 16.57 -3.30 3.11
C GLU A 109 16.90 -4.06 1.83
N TYR A 110 16.30 -3.65 0.73
CA TYR A 110 16.62 -4.14 -0.60
C TYR A 110 16.60 -3.00 -1.63
N ASP A 111 17.38 -3.16 -2.69
CA ASP A 111 17.56 -2.20 -3.78
C ASP A 111 16.75 -2.64 -5.00
N ILE A 112 15.63 -1.96 -5.27
CA ILE A 112 14.76 -2.29 -6.42
C ILE A 112 15.46 -2.12 -7.76
N ASN A 113 16.49 -1.25 -7.85
CA ASN A 113 17.24 -1.04 -9.08
C ASN A 113 18.22 -2.19 -9.38
N LYS A 114 18.50 -3.05 -8.39
CA LYS A 114 19.33 -4.25 -8.53
C LYS A 114 18.50 -5.53 -8.59
N LYS A 115 17.21 -5.43 -8.22
CA LYS A 115 16.35 -6.60 -8.22
C LYS A 115 16.20 -7.12 -9.65
N ILE A 116 16.50 -8.40 -9.82
CA ILE A 116 16.40 -9.07 -11.12
C ILE A 116 14.92 -9.34 -11.43
N ALA A 117 14.57 -9.27 -12.70
CA ALA A 117 13.24 -9.63 -13.20
C ALA A 117 13.33 -10.84 -14.12
N VAL A 118 12.24 -11.62 -14.21
CA VAL A 118 12.09 -12.70 -15.20
C VAL A 118 12.03 -12.08 -16.59
N GLU A 119 12.90 -12.53 -17.47
CA GLU A 119 13.01 -12.01 -18.84
C GLU A 119 11.84 -12.49 -19.70
N GLY A 120 11.51 -11.72 -20.72
CA GLY A 120 10.52 -12.07 -21.72
C GLY A 120 9.67 -10.91 -22.19
N ASN A 121 8.83 -11.20 -23.18
CA ASN A 121 7.95 -10.23 -23.80
C ASN A 121 6.72 -10.96 -24.37
N VAL A 122 5.96 -11.62 -23.48
CA VAL A 122 4.82 -12.44 -23.85
C VAL A 122 3.56 -11.57 -23.89
N SER A 123 2.92 -11.51 -25.05
CA SER A 123 1.63 -10.84 -25.23
C SER A 123 0.48 -11.83 -25.02
N TRP A 124 -0.62 -11.35 -24.45
CA TRP A 124 -1.76 -12.16 -24.09
C TRP A 124 -3.05 -11.70 -24.79
N ASP A 125 -3.94 -12.65 -25.04
CA ASP A 125 -5.33 -12.36 -25.44
C ASP A 125 -6.14 -12.08 -24.18
N SER A 126 -6.03 -10.82 -23.72
CA SER A 126 -6.66 -10.36 -22.48
C SER A 126 -8.12 -10.00 -22.67
N SER A 127 -8.93 -10.22 -21.67
CA SER A 127 -10.31 -9.74 -21.61
C SER A 127 -10.57 -9.01 -20.28
N TYR A 128 -11.20 -7.85 -20.39
CA TYR A 128 -11.63 -7.06 -19.24
C TYR A 128 -12.92 -6.32 -19.59
N SER A 129 -13.89 -6.39 -18.72
CA SER A 129 -15.09 -5.59 -18.80
C SER A 129 -15.51 -5.07 -17.42
N GLU A 130 -16.07 -3.88 -17.41
CA GLU A 130 -16.59 -3.24 -16.21
C GLU A 130 -17.98 -2.71 -16.47
N THR A 131 -18.93 -3.00 -15.59
CA THR A 131 -20.32 -2.54 -15.69
C THR A 131 -20.86 -2.16 -14.32
N MET A 132 -21.72 -1.13 -14.30
CA MET A 132 -22.47 -0.74 -13.11
C MET A 132 -23.83 -1.42 -13.12
N SER A 133 -24.16 -2.17 -12.07
CA SER A 133 -25.43 -2.90 -11.97
C SER A 133 -25.92 -2.95 -10.52
N GLY A 134 -27.12 -2.42 -10.26
CA GLY A 134 -27.78 -2.57 -8.96
C GLY A 134 -27.00 -2.01 -7.76
N GLY A 135 -26.20 -0.95 -7.94
CA GLY A 135 -25.34 -0.39 -6.89
C GLY A 135 -24.02 -1.12 -6.73
N SER A 136 -23.71 -2.06 -7.63
CA SER A 136 -22.43 -2.77 -7.67
C SER A 136 -21.65 -2.40 -8.93
N ARG A 137 -20.33 -2.40 -8.78
CA ARG A 137 -19.34 -2.41 -9.86
C ARG A 137 -19.01 -3.88 -10.15
N VAL A 138 -19.36 -4.35 -11.33
CA VAL A 138 -19.07 -5.72 -11.76
C VAL A 138 -17.92 -5.68 -12.75
N ILE A 139 -16.78 -6.28 -12.35
CA ILE A 139 -15.58 -6.42 -13.17
C ILE A 139 -15.46 -7.90 -13.55
N THR A 140 -15.33 -8.17 -14.85
CA THR A 140 -15.04 -9.52 -15.37
C THR A 140 -13.73 -9.47 -16.13
N THR A 141 -12.82 -10.37 -15.81
CA THR A 141 -11.49 -10.45 -16.42
C THR A 141 -11.01 -11.89 -16.58
N ASN A 142 -10.12 -12.12 -17.53
CA ASN A 142 -9.40 -13.37 -17.63
C ASN A 142 -8.01 -13.35 -16.96
N ASP A 143 -7.74 -12.31 -16.13
CA ASP A 143 -6.52 -12.16 -15.35
C ASP A 143 -5.21 -12.09 -16.16
N LEU A 144 -5.33 -11.81 -17.43
CA LEU A 144 -4.20 -11.57 -18.32
C LEU A 144 -4.07 -10.05 -18.55
N PRO A 145 -2.86 -9.50 -18.45
CA PRO A 145 -2.68 -8.05 -18.57
C PRO A 145 -3.04 -7.56 -19.97
N ARG A 146 -3.86 -6.48 -20.04
CA ARG A 146 -4.36 -5.93 -21.30
C ARG A 146 -3.47 -4.87 -21.92
N ASP A 147 -2.57 -4.28 -21.18
CA ASP A 147 -1.82 -3.08 -21.54
C ASP A 147 -0.30 -3.24 -21.46
N HIS A 148 0.16 -4.43 -21.09
CA HIS A 148 1.59 -4.76 -21.08
C HIS A 148 1.83 -6.25 -21.35
N THR A 149 3.08 -6.61 -21.60
CA THR A 149 3.55 -7.98 -21.75
C THR A 149 4.09 -8.52 -20.43
N THR A 150 4.26 -9.83 -20.34
CA THR A 150 4.85 -10.50 -19.19
C THR A 150 6.21 -11.13 -19.51
N GLY A 151 6.95 -11.53 -18.48
CA GLY A 151 8.07 -12.45 -18.62
C GLY A 151 7.63 -13.85 -19.09
N VAL A 152 8.61 -14.70 -19.32
CA VAL A 152 8.37 -16.11 -19.71
C VAL A 152 8.29 -16.98 -18.46
N PHE A 153 7.10 -17.52 -18.19
CA PHE A 153 6.84 -18.47 -17.09
C PHE A 153 6.37 -19.82 -17.64
N PRO A 154 6.77 -20.94 -17.00
CA PRO A 154 7.71 -21.11 -15.86
C PRO A 154 9.08 -20.51 -16.13
N VAL A 155 9.75 -20.05 -15.05
CA VAL A 155 11.10 -19.48 -15.17
C VAL A 155 12.05 -20.51 -15.77
N GLN A 156 12.71 -20.16 -16.88
CA GLN A 156 13.58 -21.08 -17.60
C GLN A 156 14.96 -21.20 -16.96
N PRO A 157 15.65 -22.35 -17.02
CA PRO A 157 17.00 -22.49 -16.46
C PRO A 157 18.05 -21.53 -17.06
N SER A 158 17.80 -21.00 -18.24
CA SER A 158 18.67 -20.00 -18.88
C SER A 158 18.40 -18.56 -18.41
N ASP A 159 17.28 -18.33 -17.71
CA ASP A 159 16.93 -17.02 -17.18
C ASP A 159 17.80 -16.68 -15.97
N PRO A 160 18.39 -15.49 -15.88
CA PRO A 160 19.15 -15.07 -14.70
C PRO A 160 18.37 -15.15 -13.38
N ALA A 161 17.03 -15.03 -13.41
CA ALA A 161 16.16 -15.15 -12.24
C ALA A 161 16.15 -16.56 -11.65
N TYR A 162 16.38 -17.61 -12.48
CA TYR A 162 16.26 -19.03 -12.10
C TYR A 162 17.11 -19.44 -10.90
N GLN A 163 18.24 -18.80 -10.67
CA GLN A 163 19.10 -19.10 -9.53
C GLN A 163 18.54 -18.61 -8.20
N TYR A 164 17.60 -17.66 -8.23
CA TYR A 164 17.00 -17.04 -7.04
C TYR A 164 15.58 -17.53 -6.81
N ASP A 165 14.77 -17.56 -7.87
CA ASP A 165 13.39 -18.02 -7.84
C ASP A 165 13.08 -18.84 -9.10
N ARG A 166 12.77 -20.10 -8.92
CA ARG A 166 12.54 -21.02 -10.04
C ARG A 166 11.10 -21.00 -10.53
N ASN A 167 10.22 -20.27 -9.88
CA ASN A 167 8.76 -20.24 -10.08
C ASN A 167 8.30 -21.23 -11.19
N PRO A 168 7.80 -22.42 -10.83
CA PRO A 168 7.47 -23.49 -11.79
C PRO A 168 6.11 -23.29 -12.45
N ASN A 169 5.39 -22.23 -12.06
CA ASN A 169 4.01 -21.99 -12.46
C ASN A 169 3.99 -21.34 -13.86
N GLN A 170 2.99 -21.68 -14.64
CA GLN A 170 2.72 -21.01 -15.92
C GLN A 170 1.65 -19.92 -15.72
N ILE A 171 1.54 -19.00 -16.67
CA ILE A 171 0.42 -18.07 -16.76
C ILE A 171 -0.66 -18.69 -17.64
N ALA A 172 -1.92 -18.63 -17.19
CA ALA A 172 -3.06 -19.09 -18.00
C ALA A 172 -4.28 -18.21 -17.71
N ALA A 173 -5.14 -18.06 -18.71
CA ALA A 173 -6.40 -17.33 -18.57
C ALA A 173 -7.27 -17.92 -17.45
N GLN A 174 -7.78 -17.04 -16.62
CA GLN A 174 -8.75 -17.32 -15.56
C GLN A 174 -10.17 -16.94 -16.01
N SER A 175 -11.15 -17.11 -15.15
CA SER A 175 -12.51 -16.61 -15.32
C SER A 175 -12.95 -15.97 -14.03
N LEU A 176 -12.60 -14.70 -13.83
CA LEU A 176 -12.81 -13.98 -12.58
C LEU A 176 -13.94 -12.97 -12.75
N THR A 177 -14.80 -12.88 -11.74
CA THR A 177 -15.86 -11.87 -11.65
C THR A 177 -15.88 -11.27 -10.26
N TYR A 178 -15.62 -9.98 -10.18
CA TYR A 178 -15.68 -9.18 -8.97
C TYR A 178 -17.01 -8.42 -8.94
N THR A 179 -17.75 -8.56 -7.84
CA THR A 179 -18.99 -7.80 -7.62
C THR A 179 -18.77 -6.91 -6.40
N LEU A 180 -18.23 -5.75 -6.65
CA LEU A 180 -17.81 -4.79 -5.64
C LEU A 180 -18.92 -3.80 -5.33
N SER A 181 -18.98 -3.27 -4.10
CA SER A 181 -19.83 -2.11 -3.82
C SER A 181 -19.41 -0.92 -4.68
N ALA A 182 -20.34 -0.28 -5.36
CA ALA A 182 -20.07 0.96 -6.11
C ALA A 182 -20.00 2.19 -5.19
N GLU A 183 -20.53 2.08 -3.98
CA GLU A 183 -20.54 3.14 -2.96
C GLU A 183 -20.14 2.53 -1.60
N PRO A 184 -18.87 2.09 -1.45
CA PRO A 184 -18.40 1.54 -0.19
C PRO A 184 -18.48 2.60 0.92
N LYS A 185 -18.76 2.16 2.13
CA LYS A 185 -18.85 3.05 3.31
C LYS A 185 -17.82 2.62 4.33
N LEU A 186 -17.07 3.60 4.84
CA LEU A 186 -16.12 3.37 5.91
C LEU A 186 -16.81 2.75 7.13
N GLU A 187 -16.31 1.61 7.56
CA GLU A 187 -16.67 0.99 8.83
C GLU A 187 -15.76 1.50 9.94
N SER A 188 -16.28 1.53 11.17
CA SER A 188 -15.54 2.01 12.34
C SER A 188 -14.40 1.08 12.77
N GLN A 189 -14.48 -0.18 12.37
CA GLN A 189 -13.47 -1.19 12.64
C GLN A 189 -12.99 -1.76 11.31
N PRO A 190 -11.67 -1.83 11.09
CA PRO A 190 -11.11 -2.47 9.91
C PRO A 190 -11.31 -3.98 9.98
N ALA A 191 -11.45 -4.60 8.81
CA ALA A 191 -11.46 -6.05 8.68
C ALA A 191 -10.07 -6.56 8.24
N CYS A 192 -9.71 -7.76 8.70
CA CYS A 192 -8.50 -8.45 8.26
C CYS A 192 -8.61 -8.87 6.79
N LEU A 193 -7.47 -9.13 6.18
CA LEU A 193 -7.37 -9.61 4.80
C LEU A 193 -6.41 -10.81 4.71
N GLY A 194 -6.13 -11.28 3.49
CA GLY A 194 -5.13 -12.31 3.19
C GLY A 194 -5.31 -12.87 1.80
N GLY A 195 -4.22 -13.09 1.10
CA GLY A 195 -4.21 -13.49 -0.30
C GLY A 195 -4.62 -12.36 -1.23
N GLU A 196 -5.60 -12.58 -2.08
CA GLU A 196 -6.10 -11.55 -3.00
C GLU A 196 -6.81 -10.41 -2.25
N VAL A 197 -6.47 -9.17 -2.59
CA VAL A 197 -7.00 -7.96 -1.94
C VAL A 197 -7.73 -7.03 -2.91
N GLY A 198 -7.61 -7.24 -4.22
CA GLY A 198 -8.23 -6.39 -5.21
C GLY A 198 -7.98 -6.81 -6.65
N VAL A 199 -8.47 -6.00 -7.58
CA VAL A 199 -8.26 -6.14 -9.02
C VAL A 199 -7.81 -4.82 -9.63
N MET A 200 -6.78 -4.88 -10.46
CA MET A 200 -6.25 -3.71 -11.14
C MET A 200 -6.97 -3.45 -12.46
N LEU A 201 -6.98 -2.21 -12.93
CA LEU A 201 -7.55 -1.88 -14.25
C LEU A 201 -6.79 -2.51 -15.41
N THR A 202 -5.59 -3.05 -15.19
CA THR A 202 -4.87 -3.91 -16.13
C THR A 202 -5.58 -5.24 -16.37
N GLY A 203 -6.56 -5.58 -15.54
CA GLY A 203 -7.29 -6.85 -15.54
C GLY A 203 -6.68 -7.91 -14.63
N VAL A 204 -5.60 -7.60 -13.95
CA VAL A 204 -4.79 -8.52 -13.13
C VAL A 204 -5.16 -8.41 -11.66
N ALA A 205 -5.20 -9.54 -10.96
CA ALA A 205 -5.43 -9.61 -9.52
C ALA A 205 -4.30 -8.92 -8.73
N LEU A 206 -4.66 -8.30 -7.61
CA LEU A 206 -3.74 -7.73 -6.64
C LEU A 206 -3.79 -8.56 -5.36
N PHE A 207 -2.63 -9.02 -4.91
CA PHE A 207 -2.49 -9.78 -3.68
C PHE A 207 -1.90 -8.94 -2.55
N ASP A 208 -2.03 -9.42 -1.31
CA ASP A 208 -1.39 -8.80 -0.17
C ASP A 208 0.15 -8.82 -0.29
N ALA A 209 0.83 -8.14 0.61
CA ALA A 209 2.26 -7.91 0.52
C ALA A 209 3.15 -9.15 0.77
N PHE A 210 2.56 -10.30 1.13
CA PHE A 210 3.34 -11.47 1.53
C PHE A 210 3.37 -12.55 0.47
N ASP A 211 4.51 -13.25 0.42
CA ASP A 211 4.61 -14.57 -0.19
C ASP A 211 3.87 -15.63 0.65
N ALA A 212 3.72 -16.82 0.13
CA ALA A 212 3.04 -17.90 0.84
C ALA A 212 3.68 -18.28 2.19
N GLY A 213 4.94 -17.92 2.42
CA GLY A 213 5.69 -18.14 3.65
C GLY A 213 5.65 -16.99 4.63
N GLY A 214 4.99 -15.87 4.31
CA GLY A 214 4.90 -14.67 5.15
C GLY A 214 6.13 -13.76 5.09
N ARG A 215 6.96 -13.90 4.04
CA ARG A 215 8.03 -12.95 3.74
C ARG A 215 7.49 -11.86 2.81
N ASP A 216 8.18 -10.76 2.76
CA ASP A 216 7.90 -9.65 1.85
C ASP A 216 8.01 -10.10 0.39
N ALA A 217 6.87 -10.29 -0.29
CA ALA A 217 6.83 -10.75 -1.68
C ALA A 217 7.56 -9.78 -2.62
N GLY A 218 7.43 -8.46 -2.40
CA GLY A 218 8.14 -7.45 -3.16
C GLY A 218 9.65 -7.56 -3.09
N ALA A 219 10.20 -8.02 -1.97
CA ALA A 219 11.63 -8.18 -1.78
C ALA A 219 12.13 -9.58 -2.19
N TRP A 220 11.39 -10.64 -1.88
CA TRP A 220 11.87 -12.01 -2.01
C TRP A 220 11.49 -12.69 -3.32
N GLU A 221 10.28 -12.53 -3.80
CA GLU A 221 9.83 -13.17 -5.04
C GLU A 221 10.37 -12.47 -6.27
N VAL A 222 10.77 -13.22 -7.28
CA VAL A 222 11.18 -12.64 -8.55
C VAL A 222 9.97 -12.54 -9.46
N GLN A 223 9.56 -11.33 -9.74
CA GLN A 223 8.51 -10.97 -10.70
C GLN A 223 9.15 -10.65 -12.06
N ASP A 224 8.32 -10.46 -13.07
CA ASP A 224 8.75 -9.94 -14.38
C ASP A 224 8.98 -8.41 -14.38
N GLY A 225 9.25 -7.86 -15.54
CA GLY A 225 9.50 -6.43 -15.73
C GLY A 225 8.33 -5.51 -15.38
N CYS A 226 7.11 -6.07 -15.22
CA CYS A 226 5.90 -5.36 -14.82
C CYS A 226 5.49 -5.66 -13.36
N ASN A 227 6.36 -6.28 -12.58
CA ASN A 227 6.16 -6.62 -11.16
C ASN A 227 5.04 -7.66 -10.93
N GLY A 228 4.81 -8.55 -11.88
CA GLY A 228 3.86 -9.64 -11.73
C GLY A 228 4.50 -11.01 -11.90
N HIS A 229 3.83 -12.05 -11.41
CA HIS A 229 4.22 -13.43 -11.52
C HIS A 229 3.03 -14.39 -11.32
N PRO A 230 3.09 -15.65 -11.81
CA PRO A 230 2.02 -16.61 -11.61
C PRO A 230 2.16 -17.39 -10.30
N GLN A 231 1.02 -17.75 -9.71
CA GLN A 231 0.92 -18.72 -8.63
C GLN A 231 0.53 -20.14 -9.13
N VAL A 232 0.35 -21.08 -8.20
CA VAL A 232 0.08 -22.49 -8.48
C VAL A 232 -1.23 -22.72 -9.27
N SER A 233 -2.21 -21.83 -9.17
CA SER A 233 -3.44 -21.85 -9.98
C SER A 233 -3.25 -21.33 -11.41
N SER A 234 -2.03 -20.95 -11.78
CA SER A 234 -1.70 -20.30 -13.06
C SER A 234 -2.24 -18.86 -13.17
N GLU A 235 -2.62 -18.27 -12.07
CA GLU A 235 -3.10 -16.90 -11.94
C GLU A 235 -1.93 -15.94 -11.86
N TYR A 236 -1.88 -14.96 -12.78
CA TYR A 236 -0.87 -13.91 -12.80
C TYR A 236 -1.33 -12.77 -11.89
N HIS A 237 -0.48 -12.31 -10.98
CA HIS A 237 -0.87 -11.31 -10.00
C HIS A 237 0.27 -10.37 -9.63
N TYR A 238 -0.09 -9.24 -9.02
CA TYR A 238 0.85 -8.28 -8.43
C TYR A 238 0.80 -8.36 -6.91
N HIS A 239 1.92 -8.05 -6.25
CA HIS A 239 2.01 -7.71 -4.83
C HIS A 239 2.36 -6.24 -4.63
N THR A 240 3.00 -5.62 -5.62
CA THR A 240 3.50 -4.25 -5.60
C THR A 240 2.94 -3.46 -6.78
N LEU A 241 3.11 -2.15 -6.76
CA LEU A 241 2.71 -1.30 -7.88
C LEU A 241 3.45 -1.74 -9.15
N SER A 242 2.69 -2.10 -10.18
CA SER A 242 3.28 -2.47 -11.47
C SER A 242 4.00 -1.28 -12.10
N SER A 243 5.26 -1.51 -12.50
CA SER A 243 6.07 -0.53 -13.22
C SER A 243 5.52 -0.18 -14.61
N CYS A 244 4.56 -0.97 -15.11
CA CYS A 244 3.93 -0.80 -16.41
C CYS A 244 2.68 0.07 -16.38
N ILE A 245 2.15 0.41 -15.20
CA ILE A 245 1.06 1.37 -15.05
C ILE A 245 1.61 2.78 -15.26
N GLN A 246 1.12 3.49 -16.27
CA GLN A 246 1.67 4.77 -16.72
C GLN A 246 1.26 5.95 -15.83
N ASP A 247 -0.01 6.01 -15.42
CA ASP A 247 -0.53 7.09 -14.58
C ASP A 247 -0.73 6.57 -13.15
N THR A 248 0.15 7.00 -12.26
CA THR A 248 0.16 6.63 -10.86
C THR A 248 -0.07 7.82 -9.94
N ASN A 249 -0.79 8.84 -10.42
CA ASN A 249 -1.18 9.96 -9.59
C ASN A 249 -2.17 9.53 -8.49
N VAL A 250 -2.13 10.23 -7.37
CA VAL A 250 -2.97 9.93 -6.21
C VAL A 250 -4.48 10.16 -6.47
N ASP A 251 -4.81 10.93 -7.48
CA ASP A 251 -6.18 11.20 -7.93
C ASP A 251 -6.63 10.30 -9.11
N THR A 252 -5.77 9.40 -9.60
CA THR A 252 -6.07 8.47 -10.68
C THR A 252 -6.35 7.07 -10.14
N VAL A 253 -7.55 6.55 -10.41
CA VAL A 253 -7.91 5.17 -10.07
C VAL A 253 -7.15 4.21 -10.98
N ILE A 254 -6.45 3.26 -10.38
CA ILE A 254 -5.69 2.20 -11.07
C ILE A 254 -6.21 0.79 -10.75
N GLY A 255 -7.16 0.67 -9.81
CA GLY A 255 -7.77 -0.59 -9.41
C GLY A 255 -8.87 -0.39 -8.38
N PHE A 256 -9.41 -1.50 -7.90
CA PHE A 256 -10.40 -1.55 -6.83
C PHE A 256 -10.06 -2.67 -5.84
N ALA A 257 -10.15 -2.36 -4.55
CA ALA A 257 -10.03 -3.35 -3.49
C ALA A 257 -11.31 -4.20 -3.39
N LEU A 258 -11.22 -5.38 -2.78
CA LEU A 258 -12.36 -6.29 -2.65
C LEU A 258 -13.50 -5.71 -1.80
N ASP A 259 -13.26 -4.69 -1.00
CA ASP A 259 -14.28 -3.95 -0.26
C ASP A 259 -14.93 -2.80 -1.05
N GLY A 260 -14.54 -2.62 -2.31
CA GLY A 260 -15.10 -1.66 -3.26
C GLY A 260 -14.42 -0.30 -3.27
N PHE A 261 -13.55 0.02 -2.31
CA PHE A 261 -12.81 1.27 -2.35
C PHE A 261 -11.82 1.30 -3.52
N PRO A 262 -11.66 2.47 -4.18
CA PRO A 262 -10.67 2.65 -5.22
C PRO A 262 -9.24 2.45 -4.72
N ILE A 263 -8.37 2.04 -5.63
CA ILE A 263 -6.92 2.00 -5.44
C ILE A 263 -6.31 3.03 -6.39
N THR A 264 -5.39 3.85 -5.87
CA THR A 264 -4.69 4.89 -6.64
C THR A 264 -3.17 4.72 -6.52
N GLY A 265 -2.42 5.49 -7.31
CA GLY A 265 -0.97 5.57 -7.18
C GLY A 265 -0.53 6.53 -6.07
N PRO A 266 0.77 6.58 -5.76
CA PRO A 266 1.31 7.36 -4.67
C PRO A 266 1.73 8.79 -5.05
N LYS A 267 1.64 9.18 -6.32
CA LYS A 267 2.24 10.41 -6.82
C LYS A 267 1.36 11.63 -6.55
N VAL A 268 1.89 12.62 -5.83
CA VAL A 268 1.24 13.90 -5.52
C VAL A 268 1.97 15.02 -6.26
N GLY A 269 1.44 15.43 -7.42
CA GLY A 269 2.13 16.39 -8.28
C GLY A 269 3.46 15.84 -8.80
N ASP A 270 4.42 16.73 -9.07
CA ASP A 270 5.64 16.35 -9.81
C ASP A 270 6.72 15.69 -8.96
N ASN A 271 6.82 16.05 -7.66
CA ASN A 271 7.98 15.70 -6.82
C ASN A 271 7.64 14.98 -5.52
N ASN A 272 6.37 14.80 -5.21
CA ASN A 272 5.94 14.16 -3.98
C ASN A 272 5.44 12.75 -4.25
N ILE A 273 5.94 11.80 -3.46
CA ILE A 273 5.55 10.39 -3.50
C ILE A 273 5.15 9.97 -2.09
N LEU A 274 3.87 9.63 -1.91
CA LEU A 274 3.38 9.10 -0.65
C LEU A 274 4.09 7.80 -0.28
N THR A 275 4.32 7.64 0.99
CA THR A 275 4.87 6.43 1.59
C THR A 275 3.90 5.88 2.63
N THR A 276 4.13 4.68 3.12
CA THR A 276 3.36 4.07 4.21
C THR A 276 3.21 4.99 5.43
N SER A 277 4.21 5.85 5.71
CA SER A 277 4.14 6.79 6.83
C SER A 277 3.06 7.87 6.67
N ASP A 278 2.68 8.16 5.44
CA ASP A 278 1.73 9.21 5.08
C ASP A 278 0.27 8.72 5.01
N LEU A 279 0.05 7.44 5.20
CA LEU A 279 -1.25 6.76 5.08
C LEU A 279 -1.77 6.31 6.45
N ASP A 280 -3.03 5.88 6.50
CA ASP A 280 -3.65 5.33 7.70
C ASP A 280 -3.18 3.88 8.01
N GLU A 281 -3.79 3.24 8.99
CA GLU A 281 -3.46 1.88 9.42
C GLU A 281 -3.82 0.81 8.38
N CYS A 282 -4.72 1.12 7.44
CA CYS A 282 -5.12 0.24 6.34
C CYS A 282 -4.45 0.59 5.01
N HIS A 283 -3.50 1.52 5.02
CA HIS A 283 -2.75 1.95 3.83
C HIS A 283 -3.60 2.79 2.85
N GLY A 284 -4.46 3.63 3.40
CA GLY A 284 -5.34 4.50 2.63
C GLY A 284 -5.35 5.93 3.13
N ILE A 285 -6.07 6.77 2.41
CA ILE A 285 -6.23 8.20 2.68
C ILE A 285 -7.54 8.69 2.06
N THR A 286 -8.12 9.76 2.57
CA THR A 286 -9.26 10.44 1.95
C THR A 286 -8.78 11.63 1.13
N SER A 287 -9.13 11.66 -0.14
CA SER A 287 -8.85 12.79 -1.03
C SER A 287 -9.88 12.89 -2.17
N THR A 288 -9.76 13.94 -2.97
CA THR A 288 -10.53 14.04 -4.22
C THR A 288 -9.83 13.26 -5.32
N ILE A 289 -10.51 12.30 -5.90
CA ILE A 289 -10.03 11.45 -7.01
C ILE A 289 -10.95 11.54 -8.21
N THR A 290 -10.47 11.11 -9.38
CA THR A 290 -11.29 10.96 -10.58
C THR A 290 -11.89 9.55 -10.63
N LEU A 291 -13.15 9.41 -10.28
CA LEU A 291 -13.89 8.15 -10.30
C LEU A 291 -15.05 8.23 -11.31
N ASP A 292 -15.11 7.32 -12.27
CA ASP A 292 -16.13 7.28 -13.34
C ASP A 292 -16.28 8.63 -14.07
N GLY A 293 -15.15 9.30 -14.33
CA GLY A 293 -15.10 10.60 -15.02
C GLY A 293 -15.58 11.79 -14.18
N ARG A 294 -15.73 11.63 -12.87
CA ARG A 294 -16.17 12.67 -11.93
C ARG A 294 -15.16 12.85 -10.81
N GLN A 295 -15.04 14.07 -10.30
CA GLN A 295 -14.28 14.37 -9.09
C GLN A 295 -15.12 13.96 -7.88
N VAL A 296 -14.59 13.06 -7.06
CA VAL A 296 -15.25 12.52 -5.85
C VAL A 296 -14.31 12.56 -4.68
N GLU A 297 -14.71 13.20 -3.58
CA GLU A 297 -13.98 13.06 -2.30
C GLU A 297 -14.36 11.72 -1.68
N THR A 298 -13.40 10.82 -1.54
CA THR A 298 -13.62 9.49 -0.99
C THR A 298 -12.35 8.94 -0.36
N TYR A 299 -12.50 7.96 0.52
CA TYR A 299 -11.40 7.12 0.94
C TYR A 299 -10.93 6.24 -0.23
N HIS A 300 -9.64 6.05 -0.35
CA HIS A 300 -9.03 5.14 -1.31
C HIS A 300 -7.72 4.58 -0.75
N TYR A 301 -7.39 3.37 -1.15
CA TYR A 301 -6.09 2.80 -0.88
C TYR A 301 -5.06 3.39 -1.84
N VAL A 302 -3.82 3.52 -1.37
CA VAL A 302 -2.73 4.05 -2.18
C VAL A 302 -1.66 2.98 -2.35
N MET A 303 -1.28 2.67 -3.58
CA MET A 303 -0.12 1.81 -3.79
C MET A 303 1.16 2.60 -3.62
N THR A 304 2.01 2.21 -2.66
CA THR A 304 3.30 2.84 -2.39
C THR A 304 4.47 1.97 -2.85
N GLN A 305 5.68 2.54 -2.85
CA GLN A 305 6.90 1.79 -3.15
C GLN A 305 7.35 0.92 -1.97
N ASP A 306 7.07 1.36 -0.75
CA ASP A 306 7.47 0.68 0.48
C ASP A 306 6.36 -0.23 1.01
N PHE A 307 6.78 -1.26 1.76
CA PHE A 307 5.88 -2.21 2.41
C PHE A 307 4.86 -1.51 3.32
N PRO A 308 3.55 -1.88 3.30
CA PRO A 308 2.95 -3.07 2.67
C PRO A 308 2.39 -2.87 1.25
N TYR A 309 2.85 -1.92 0.50
CA TYR A 309 2.61 -1.65 -0.92
C TYR A 309 1.19 -1.27 -1.31
N SER A 310 0.16 -1.85 -0.70
CA SER A 310 -1.26 -1.66 -1.01
C SER A 310 -2.13 -1.84 0.24
N ALA A 311 -3.44 -2.08 0.06
CA ALA A 311 -4.36 -2.33 1.17
C ALA A 311 -3.78 -3.34 2.17
N SER A 312 -3.67 -2.92 3.43
CA SER A 312 -3.15 -3.74 4.52
C SER A 312 -4.24 -4.18 5.52
N CYS A 313 -5.44 -3.67 5.38
CA CYS A 313 -6.71 -4.13 5.96
C CYS A 313 -7.87 -3.57 5.11
N PHE A 314 -9.07 -4.09 5.27
CA PHE A 314 -10.25 -3.53 4.61
C PHE A 314 -10.98 -2.52 5.49
N ARG A 315 -11.46 -1.43 4.87
CA ARG A 315 -12.22 -0.36 5.53
C ARG A 315 -13.74 -0.47 5.34
N ALA A 316 -14.18 -1.46 4.55
CA ALA A 316 -15.57 -1.85 4.40
C ALA A 316 -15.68 -3.37 4.29
N THR A 317 -16.93 -3.88 4.23
CA THR A 317 -17.17 -5.31 4.01
C THR A 317 -16.65 -5.72 2.64
N ALA A 318 -15.67 -6.61 2.62
CA ALA A 318 -15.06 -7.13 1.40
C ALA A 318 -15.84 -8.33 0.83
N MET A 319 -15.89 -8.44 -0.49
CA MET A 319 -16.32 -9.68 -1.13
C MET A 319 -15.27 -10.79 -0.96
N GLN A 320 -15.68 -12.03 -1.08
CA GLN A 320 -14.74 -13.14 -1.18
C GLN A 320 -14.04 -13.12 -2.55
N PRO A 321 -12.73 -13.37 -2.60
CA PRO A 321 -12.02 -13.46 -3.88
C PRO A 321 -12.69 -14.46 -4.84
N PRO A 322 -12.74 -14.17 -6.15
CA PRO A 322 -13.26 -15.10 -7.14
C PRO A 322 -12.43 -16.41 -7.14
N GLY A 323 -13.10 -17.54 -7.29
CA GLY A 323 -12.42 -18.84 -7.37
C GLY A 323 -12.03 -19.46 -6.02
N GLN A 324 -12.10 -18.74 -4.91
CA GLN A 324 -11.92 -19.31 -3.59
C GLN A 324 -13.24 -19.87 -3.06
N ALA A 325 -13.24 -21.14 -2.61
CA ALA A 325 -14.40 -21.71 -1.91
C ALA A 325 -14.64 -20.90 -0.61
N ALA A 326 -15.89 -20.49 -0.37
CA ALA A 326 -16.26 -19.81 0.86
C ALA A 326 -15.77 -20.61 2.07
N GLY A 327 -14.78 -20.10 2.79
CA GLY A 327 -14.38 -20.64 4.07
C GLY A 327 -15.57 -20.58 5.04
N PRO A 328 -15.65 -21.46 6.04
CA PRO A 328 -16.73 -21.38 7.03
C PRO A 328 -16.73 -19.98 7.65
N PRO A 329 -17.93 -19.36 7.87
CA PRO A 329 -18.02 -18.03 8.42
C PRO A 329 -17.25 -17.97 9.76
N SER A 330 -16.40 -16.96 9.90
CA SER A 330 -15.70 -16.70 11.16
C SER A 330 -16.72 -16.48 12.26
N GLN A 331 -16.81 -17.42 13.22
CA GLN A 331 -17.63 -17.22 14.40
C GLN A 331 -17.10 -16.02 15.19
N PRO A 332 -17.95 -15.08 15.62
CA PRO A 332 -17.53 -14.04 16.53
C PRO A 332 -16.94 -14.71 17.78
N SER A 333 -15.73 -14.32 18.13
CA SER A 333 -15.07 -14.76 19.35
C SER A 333 -15.91 -14.34 20.54
N GLY A 334 -16.55 -15.31 21.19
CA GLY A 334 -17.28 -15.10 22.44
C GLY A 334 -16.33 -14.54 23.52
N PRO A 335 -16.86 -13.81 24.51
CA PRO A 335 -16.04 -13.25 25.58
C PRO A 335 -15.28 -14.37 26.31
N PRO A 336 -14.06 -14.08 26.80
CA PRO A 336 -13.23 -15.07 27.47
C PRO A 336 -13.95 -15.62 28.70
N ALA A 337 -13.95 -16.96 28.84
CA ALA A 337 -14.49 -17.62 30.02
C ALA A 337 -13.74 -17.13 31.27
N GLY A 338 -14.47 -16.67 32.26
CA GLY A 338 -13.92 -16.26 33.54
C GLY A 338 -13.17 -17.41 34.23
N PRO A 339 -12.24 -17.10 35.15
CA PRO A 339 -11.44 -18.12 35.82
C PRO A 339 -12.34 -19.08 36.63
N PRO A 340 -11.98 -20.37 36.71
CA PRO A 340 -12.69 -21.32 37.54
C PRO A 340 -12.56 -20.95 39.02
N GLY A 341 -13.72 -20.94 39.72
CA GLY A 341 -13.81 -20.68 41.16
C GLY A 341 -13.34 -21.84 42.01
#